data_4d2dd3a8af6f8a17b9cb6a07318a9472
#
_entry.id   4d2dd3a8af6f8a17b9cb6a07318a9472
#
_cell.length_a   1.000
_cell.length_b   1.000
_cell.length_c   1.000
_cell.angle_alpha   90.00
_cell.angle_beta   90.00
_cell.angle_gamma   90.00
#
_symmetry.space_group_name_H-M   'P 1'
#
loop_
_entity.id
_entity.type
_entity.pdbx_description
1 polymer ?
#
loop_
_entity_poly.entity_id
_entity_poly.type
_entity_poly.pdbx_seq_one_letter_code
_entity_poly.pdbx_strand_id
1 'polypeptide(L)'
;YGANTDMRVDYPRTNLDDPGAGLRGRGWRVLTLADLRTPGGDPDPREPERDIELHLTGNMERFIWSLDGIKLNDSRPLHFKPNERLRVTFVNDTMMAHPMHLHGMWSDVEGPDGAFQVRKHTVVVQPAQRVSFRVTADAMGRWAFHCHLLYHMAAGMFREVVVA
;
A
#
# COMPACT_ATOMS: atom_id res chain seq x y z
N TYR A 1 -16.18 2.40 9.04
CA TYR A 1 -16.80 1.84 7.83
C TYR A 1 -18.21 2.42 7.68
N GLY A 2 -18.52 2.96 6.51
CA GLY A 2 -19.78 3.62 6.19
C GLY A 2 -20.24 3.27 4.78
N ALA A 3 -21.02 4.13 4.15
CA ALA A 3 -21.61 3.91 2.82
C ALA A 3 -20.59 3.67 1.68
N ASN A 4 -19.32 3.96 1.90
CA ASN A 4 -18.23 3.77 0.93
C ASN A 4 -17.51 2.41 1.05
N THR A 5 -17.94 1.55 1.99
CA THR A 5 -17.26 0.28 2.30
C THR A 5 -18.31 -0.81 2.41
N ASP A 6 -18.22 -1.84 1.57
CA ASP A 6 -19.15 -2.97 1.54
C ASP A 6 -18.59 -4.24 2.18
N MET A 7 -17.28 -4.28 2.48
CA MET A 7 -16.66 -5.44 3.11
C MET A 7 -15.45 -5.07 3.96
N ARG A 8 -15.04 -6.01 4.82
CA ARG A 8 -13.85 -5.90 5.67
C ARG A 8 -13.20 -7.28 5.78
N VAL A 9 -11.88 -7.30 5.89
CA VAL A 9 -11.09 -8.51 6.14
C VAL A 9 -10.80 -8.65 7.63
N ASP A 10 -11.22 -9.77 8.22
CA ASP A 10 -10.94 -10.05 9.64
C ASP A 10 -9.56 -10.67 9.86
N TYR A 11 -9.08 -11.47 8.90
CA TYR A 11 -7.80 -12.20 8.99
C TYR A 11 -6.97 -11.98 7.72
N PRO A 12 -6.29 -10.82 7.58
CA PRO A 12 -5.50 -10.55 6.39
C PRO A 12 -4.25 -11.42 6.33
N ARG A 13 -3.91 -11.88 5.12
CA ARG A 13 -2.71 -12.67 4.85
C ARG A 13 -1.50 -11.76 4.75
N THR A 14 -0.35 -12.21 5.25
CA THR A 14 0.92 -11.43 5.22
C THR A 14 1.95 -11.97 4.23
N ASN A 15 1.69 -13.13 3.61
CA ASN A 15 2.62 -13.76 2.68
C ASN A 15 2.80 -12.93 1.40
N LEU A 16 4.05 -12.88 0.89
CA LEU A 16 4.42 -12.14 -0.32
C LEU A 16 4.61 -13.04 -1.55
N ASP A 17 4.39 -14.34 -1.42
CA ASP A 17 4.58 -15.36 -2.45
C ASP A 17 3.31 -15.73 -3.23
N ASP A 18 2.22 -15.00 -3.00
CA ASP A 18 0.97 -15.19 -3.72
C ASP A 18 1.07 -14.57 -5.13
N PRO A 19 0.97 -15.38 -6.21
CA PRO A 19 1.03 -14.86 -7.57
C PRO A 19 -0.21 -14.06 -7.99
N GLY A 20 -1.29 -14.11 -7.21
CA GLY A 20 -2.55 -13.44 -7.50
C GLY A 20 -3.58 -14.30 -8.22
N ALA A 21 -4.79 -13.76 -8.33
CA ALA A 21 -5.91 -14.43 -8.97
C ALA A 21 -5.59 -14.74 -10.45
N GLY A 22 -5.98 -15.93 -10.88
CA GLY A 22 -5.77 -16.39 -12.26
C GLY A 22 -4.36 -16.91 -12.59
N LEU A 23 -3.37 -16.72 -11.70
CA LEU A 23 -2.01 -17.22 -11.88
C LEU A 23 -1.66 -18.41 -10.98
N ARG A 24 -2.45 -18.65 -9.93
CA ARG A 24 -2.27 -19.80 -9.02
C ARG A 24 -2.50 -21.13 -9.75
N GLY A 25 -1.66 -22.13 -9.48
CA GLY A 25 -1.84 -23.50 -9.98
C GLY A 25 -1.66 -23.69 -11.49
N ARG A 26 -1.04 -22.75 -12.21
CA ARG A 26 -0.85 -22.81 -13.69
C ARG A 26 0.27 -23.71 -14.16
N GLY A 27 1.04 -24.31 -13.26
CA GLY A 27 2.14 -25.24 -13.60
C GLY A 27 3.43 -24.54 -14.03
N TRP A 28 3.47 -23.22 -14.13
CA TRP A 28 4.70 -22.42 -14.32
C TRP A 28 5.03 -21.59 -13.09
N ARG A 29 6.27 -21.18 -12.97
CA ARG A 29 6.71 -20.23 -11.93
C ARG A 29 6.23 -18.83 -12.26
N VAL A 30 5.59 -18.17 -11.29
CA VAL A 30 5.17 -16.76 -11.36
C VAL A 30 6.07 -15.95 -10.44
N LEU A 31 6.57 -14.82 -10.94
CA LEU A 31 7.34 -13.87 -10.13
C LEU A 31 6.42 -13.19 -9.10
N THR A 32 6.85 -13.22 -7.84
CA THR A 32 6.11 -12.61 -6.72
C THR A 32 6.99 -11.60 -5.98
N LEU A 33 6.40 -10.84 -5.04
CA LEU A 33 7.18 -9.93 -4.19
C LEU A 33 8.24 -10.68 -3.36
N ALA A 34 7.96 -11.92 -2.97
CA ALA A 34 8.89 -12.76 -2.22
C ALA A 34 10.17 -13.11 -3.00
N ASP A 35 10.12 -13.08 -4.34
CA ASP A 35 11.27 -13.34 -5.21
C ASP A 35 12.19 -12.14 -5.41
N LEU A 36 11.70 -10.94 -5.15
CA LEU A 36 12.41 -9.69 -5.45
C LEU A 36 13.40 -9.32 -4.35
N ARG A 37 14.50 -8.71 -4.76
CA ARG A 37 15.54 -8.18 -3.88
C ARG A 37 16.07 -6.85 -4.42
N THR A 38 16.51 -5.98 -3.54
CA THR A 38 17.19 -4.74 -3.90
C THR A 38 18.69 -4.99 -3.93
N PRO A 39 19.37 -4.68 -5.05
CA PRO A 39 20.83 -4.71 -5.09
C PRO A 39 21.42 -3.79 -4.00
N GLY A 40 22.39 -4.28 -3.24
CA GLY A 40 22.99 -3.54 -2.13
C GLY A 40 22.27 -3.67 -0.78
N GLY A 41 21.11 -4.32 -0.73
CA GLY A 41 20.37 -4.55 0.52
C GLY A 41 19.50 -3.39 0.96
N ASP A 42 19.24 -3.29 2.27
CA ASP A 42 18.39 -2.25 2.87
C ASP A 42 19.05 -0.87 2.74
N PRO A 43 18.39 0.07 2.03
CA PRO A 43 18.98 1.40 1.81
C PRO A 43 18.85 2.35 3.00
N ASP A 44 17.99 2.05 3.95
CA ASP A 44 17.82 2.80 5.19
C ASP A 44 17.39 1.87 6.34
N PRO A 45 18.33 1.32 7.09
CA PRO A 45 18.07 0.32 8.12
C PRO A 45 17.50 0.90 9.43
N ARG A 46 17.19 2.21 9.47
CA ARG A 46 16.57 2.80 10.65
C ARG A 46 15.22 2.15 10.96
N GLU A 47 14.96 1.93 12.25
CA GLU A 47 13.65 1.48 12.68
C GLU A 47 12.60 2.61 12.49
N PRO A 48 11.35 2.28 12.16
CA PRO A 48 10.28 3.27 12.04
C PRO A 48 10.00 3.96 13.37
N GLU A 49 9.88 5.28 13.32
CA GLU A 49 9.52 6.12 14.47
C GLU A 49 8.01 6.12 14.72
N ARG A 50 7.22 5.77 13.68
CA ARG A 50 5.76 5.79 13.70
C ARG A 50 5.18 4.77 12.72
N ASP A 51 4.04 4.20 13.09
CA ASP A 51 3.25 3.30 12.24
C ASP A 51 1.97 4.00 11.77
N ILE A 52 1.61 3.80 10.50
CA ILE A 52 0.35 4.22 9.90
C ILE A 52 -0.28 3.00 9.26
N GLU A 53 -1.50 2.65 9.66
CA GLU A 53 -2.30 1.64 8.98
C GLU A 53 -3.38 2.30 8.13
N LEU A 54 -3.52 1.87 6.89
CA LEU A 54 -4.51 2.35 5.93
C LEU A 54 -5.26 1.16 5.33
N HIS A 55 -6.57 1.19 5.42
CA HIS A 55 -7.42 0.20 4.78
C HIS A 55 -7.76 0.63 3.35
N LEU A 56 -7.49 -0.27 2.39
CA LEU A 56 -7.94 -0.12 1.01
C LEU A 56 -9.38 -0.60 0.96
N THR A 57 -10.30 0.33 0.78
CA THR A 57 -11.74 0.10 0.93
C THR A 57 -12.50 0.44 -0.34
N GLY A 58 -13.67 -0.14 -0.52
CA GLY A 58 -14.48 0.10 -1.69
C GLY A 58 -15.93 -0.32 -1.52
N ASN A 59 -16.75 0.16 -2.44
CA ASN A 59 -18.13 -0.26 -2.63
C ASN A 59 -18.34 -0.54 -4.11
N MET A 60 -18.48 -1.82 -4.48
CA MET A 60 -18.56 -2.26 -5.86
C MET A 60 -19.86 -1.82 -6.54
N GLU A 61 -20.97 -1.80 -5.83
CA GLU A 61 -22.26 -1.40 -6.37
C GLU A 61 -22.29 0.08 -6.77
N ARG A 62 -21.67 0.93 -5.93
CA ARG A 62 -21.56 2.38 -6.16
C ARG A 62 -20.33 2.78 -6.97
N PHE A 63 -19.44 1.85 -7.25
CA PHE A 63 -18.12 2.08 -7.83
C PHE A 63 -17.35 3.19 -7.09
N ILE A 64 -17.29 3.09 -5.77
CA ILE A 64 -16.54 3.99 -4.91
C ILE A 64 -15.30 3.25 -4.40
N TRP A 65 -14.15 3.92 -4.50
CA TRP A 65 -12.89 3.44 -3.97
C TRP A 65 -12.32 4.46 -3.00
N SER A 66 -11.73 4.02 -1.92
CA SER A 66 -11.34 4.91 -0.83
C SER A 66 -10.19 4.34 0.01
N LEU A 67 -9.64 5.18 0.87
CA LEU A 67 -8.74 4.80 1.95
C LEU A 67 -9.48 5.04 3.27
N ASP A 68 -9.55 4.04 4.14
CA ASP A 68 -10.28 4.08 5.42
C ASP A 68 -11.77 4.45 5.27
N GLY A 69 -12.40 4.10 4.14
CA GLY A 69 -13.78 4.49 3.84
C GLY A 69 -13.96 5.96 3.42
N ILE A 70 -12.86 6.72 3.28
CA ILE A 70 -12.87 8.16 2.98
C ILE A 70 -12.28 8.39 1.60
N LYS A 71 -13.07 9.01 0.71
CA LYS A 71 -12.60 9.43 -0.62
C LYS A 71 -11.71 10.67 -0.53
N LEU A 72 -10.94 10.93 -1.58
CA LEU A 72 -10.05 12.09 -1.65
C LEU A 72 -10.73 13.41 -1.22
N ASN A 73 -11.91 13.70 -1.77
CA ASN A 73 -12.58 14.99 -1.54
C ASN A 73 -12.98 15.23 -0.07
N ASP A 74 -13.16 14.17 0.69
CA ASP A 74 -13.56 14.21 2.10
C ASP A 74 -12.37 13.97 3.05
N SER A 75 -11.17 13.75 2.48
CA SER A 75 -9.99 13.33 3.22
C SER A 75 -9.13 14.50 3.69
N ARG A 76 -8.35 14.24 4.74
CA ARG A 76 -7.26 15.12 5.16
C ARG A 76 -5.92 14.54 4.69
N PRO A 77 -4.93 15.41 4.40
CA PRO A 77 -3.58 14.94 4.10
C PRO A 77 -2.97 14.12 5.24
N LEU A 78 -2.12 13.17 4.87
CA LEU A 78 -1.21 12.53 5.81
C LEU A 78 0.01 13.43 5.98
N HIS A 79 0.38 13.74 7.21
CA HIS A 79 1.55 14.55 7.51
C HIS A 79 2.73 13.69 7.92
N PHE A 80 3.85 13.83 7.22
CA PHE A 80 5.14 13.23 7.56
C PHE A 80 6.10 14.34 7.96
N LYS A 81 6.91 14.08 8.98
CA LYS A 81 7.96 15.03 9.36
C LYS A 81 9.15 14.89 8.40
N PRO A 82 9.86 15.96 8.11
CA PRO A 82 11.06 15.88 7.29
C PRO A 82 12.06 14.84 7.81
N ASN A 83 12.51 13.96 6.91
CA ASN A 83 13.43 12.86 7.19
C ASN A 83 12.93 11.82 8.21
N GLU A 84 11.63 11.81 8.54
CA GLU A 84 11.01 10.78 9.37
C GLU A 84 11.13 9.41 8.67
N ARG A 85 11.47 8.37 9.45
CA ARG A 85 11.36 6.99 9.01
C ARG A 85 10.06 6.42 9.58
N LEU A 86 9.11 6.07 8.73
CA LEU A 86 7.80 5.56 9.16
C LEU A 86 7.46 4.25 8.48
N ARG A 87 6.64 3.43 9.14
CA ARG A 87 6.02 2.25 8.54
C ARG A 87 4.61 2.59 8.08
N VAL A 88 4.31 2.25 6.86
CA VAL A 88 2.95 2.26 6.31
C VAL A 88 2.51 0.82 6.10
N THR A 89 1.34 0.48 6.59
CA THR A 89 0.72 -0.83 6.43
C THR A 89 -0.58 -0.68 5.66
N PHE A 90 -0.73 -1.40 4.56
CA PHE A 90 -2.00 -1.55 3.87
C PHE A 90 -2.70 -2.83 4.29
N VAL A 91 -4.01 -2.74 4.52
CA VAL A 91 -4.93 -3.88 4.59
C VAL A 91 -5.94 -3.74 3.46
N ASN A 92 -5.98 -4.71 2.56
CA ASN A 92 -6.90 -4.66 1.44
C ASN A 92 -8.22 -5.35 1.81
N ASP A 93 -9.22 -4.54 2.10
CA ASP A 93 -10.58 -4.98 2.45
C ASP A 93 -11.46 -5.25 1.22
N THR A 94 -10.90 -5.17 0.01
CA THR A 94 -11.65 -5.32 -1.24
C THR A 94 -11.35 -6.62 -1.96
N MET A 95 -12.16 -6.96 -2.96
CA MET A 95 -11.96 -8.12 -3.85
C MET A 95 -11.03 -7.83 -5.04
N MET A 96 -10.49 -6.60 -5.13
CA MET A 96 -9.60 -6.18 -6.20
C MET A 96 -8.18 -6.02 -5.68
N ALA A 97 -7.17 -6.34 -6.51
CA ALA A 97 -5.80 -5.96 -6.22
C ALA A 97 -5.60 -4.46 -6.46
N HIS A 98 -4.85 -3.81 -5.59
CA HIS A 98 -4.54 -2.38 -5.69
C HIS A 98 -3.03 -2.15 -5.75
N PRO A 99 -2.48 -1.72 -6.91
CA PRO A 99 -1.12 -1.22 -6.98
C PRO A 99 -1.06 0.19 -6.39
N MET A 100 -0.52 0.31 -5.18
CA MET A 100 -0.44 1.59 -4.45
C MET A 100 0.90 2.27 -4.72
N HIS A 101 0.85 3.54 -5.09
CA HIS A 101 2.00 4.35 -5.47
C HIS A 101 2.05 5.64 -4.64
N LEU A 102 3.19 5.85 -3.99
CA LEU A 102 3.54 7.09 -3.29
C LEU A 102 4.54 7.86 -4.16
N HIS A 103 4.18 9.08 -4.53
CA HIS A 103 5.08 9.99 -5.24
C HIS A 103 6.17 10.53 -4.31
N GLY A 104 7.30 10.90 -4.89
CA GLY A 104 8.42 11.58 -4.23
C GLY A 104 9.30 10.71 -3.33
N MET A 105 8.82 9.56 -2.86
CA MET A 105 9.50 8.71 -1.90
C MET A 105 9.43 7.25 -2.30
N TRP A 106 10.35 6.42 -1.78
CA TRP A 106 10.38 4.98 -2.02
C TRP A 106 9.64 4.21 -0.93
N SER A 107 9.10 3.07 -1.32
CA SER A 107 8.49 2.09 -0.42
C SER A 107 9.43 0.91 -0.23
N ASP A 108 10.00 0.79 0.95
CA ASP A 108 10.88 -0.31 1.35
C ASP A 108 10.02 -1.43 1.95
N VAL A 109 9.58 -2.37 1.10
CA VAL A 109 8.65 -3.44 1.48
C VAL A 109 9.27 -4.35 2.52
N GLU A 110 8.51 -4.69 3.55
CA GLU A 110 8.88 -5.64 4.58
C GLU A 110 8.33 -7.03 4.28
N GLY A 111 9.11 -8.06 4.60
CA GLY A 111 8.64 -9.44 4.64
C GLY A 111 7.66 -9.70 5.79
N PRO A 112 7.05 -10.90 5.85
CA PRO A 112 6.14 -11.28 6.94
C PRO A 112 6.80 -11.25 8.33
N ASP A 113 8.12 -11.34 8.38
CA ASP A 113 8.96 -11.26 9.58
C ASP A 113 9.33 -9.82 9.98
N GLY A 114 8.88 -8.81 9.21
CA GLY A 114 9.22 -7.40 9.40
C GLY A 114 10.60 -6.98 8.88
N ALA A 115 11.38 -7.90 8.32
CA ALA A 115 12.66 -7.58 7.71
C ALA A 115 12.48 -6.91 6.33
N PHE A 116 13.45 -6.07 5.95
CA PHE A 116 13.48 -5.48 4.61
C PHE A 116 13.51 -6.57 3.52
N GLN A 117 12.61 -6.46 2.55
CA GLN A 117 12.48 -7.39 1.43
C GLN A 117 12.98 -6.77 0.12
N VAL A 118 12.37 -5.67 -0.30
CA VAL A 118 12.67 -5.02 -1.59
C VAL A 118 12.18 -3.57 -1.61
N ARG A 119 12.93 -2.70 -2.27
CA ARG A 119 12.51 -1.31 -2.57
C ARG A 119 11.63 -1.26 -3.81
N LYS A 120 10.49 -0.61 -3.69
CA LYS A 120 9.51 -0.43 -4.76
C LYS A 120 8.99 1.02 -4.79
N HIS A 121 8.59 1.50 -5.96
CA HIS A 121 7.81 2.73 -6.07
C HIS A 121 6.30 2.47 -6.13
N THR A 122 5.89 1.24 -6.46
CA THR A 122 4.49 0.80 -6.48
C THR A 122 4.39 -0.56 -5.82
N VAL A 123 3.52 -0.68 -4.83
CA VAL A 123 3.31 -1.90 -4.05
C VAL A 123 1.93 -2.47 -4.36
N VAL A 124 1.89 -3.67 -4.93
CA VAL A 124 0.62 -4.35 -5.21
C VAL A 124 0.13 -5.03 -3.93
N VAL A 125 -1.09 -4.72 -3.52
CA VAL A 125 -1.77 -5.34 -2.38
C VAL A 125 -2.92 -6.19 -2.89
N GLN A 126 -2.79 -7.51 -2.75
CA GLN A 126 -3.80 -8.48 -3.19
C GLN A 126 -5.05 -8.43 -2.29
N PRO A 127 -6.22 -8.94 -2.74
CA PRO A 127 -7.40 -9.10 -1.89
C PRO A 127 -7.07 -9.84 -0.59
N ALA A 128 -7.58 -9.33 0.53
CA ALA A 128 -7.36 -9.88 1.87
C ALA A 128 -5.87 -9.97 2.27
N GLN A 129 -5.02 -9.11 1.73
CA GLN A 129 -3.60 -9.05 2.06
C GLN A 129 -3.29 -7.85 2.95
N ARG A 130 -2.36 -8.06 3.88
CA ARG A 130 -1.69 -7.03 4.69
C ARG A 130 -0.25 -6.92 4.21
N VAL A 131 0.16 -5.74 3.77
CA VAL A 131 1.53 -5.47 3.33
C VAL A 131 2.06 -4.24 4.05
N SER A 132 3.24 -4.37 4.66
CA SER A 132 3.94 -3.26 5.30
C SER A 132 5.16 -2.84 4.49
N PHE A 133 5.46 -1.56 4.52
CA PHE A 133 6.67 -0.98 3.96
C PHE A 133 7.12 0.22 4.77
N ARG A 134 8.41 0.47 4.77
CA ARG A 134 9.00 1.65 5.39
C ARG A 134 9.17 2.77 4.36
N VAL A 135 9.01 4.01 4.80
CA VAL A 135 9.22 5.21 4.00
C VAL A 135 10.18 6.12 4.74
N THR A 136 11.16 6.67 4.04
CA THR A 136 11.94 7.82 4.51
C THR A 136 11.35 9.06 3.87
N ALA A 137 10.87 10.01 4.66
CA ALA A 137 10.25 11.24 4.20
C ALA A 137 11.32 12.30 3.83
N ASP A 138 12.17 11.96 2.85
CA ASP A 138 13.34 12.74 2.43
C ASP A 138 13.04 13.76 1.32
N ALA A 139 11.79 13.84 0.85
CA ALA A 139 11.35 14.78 -0.17
C ALA A 139 10.29 15.74 0.40
N MET A 140 10.70 16.99 0.63
CA MET A 140 9.79 18.07 1.08
C MET A 140 8.71 18.35 0.04
N GLY A 141 7.49 18.65 0.48
CA GLY A 141 6.41 19.07 -0.40
C GLY A 141 5.10 18.31 -0.23
N ARG A 142 4.28 18.33 -1.28
CA ARG A 142 2.95 17.70 -1.32
C ARG A 142 2.97 16.62 -2.38
N TRP A 143 2.62 15.40 -2.00
CA TRP A 143 2.78 14.21 -2.83
C TRP A 143 1.48 13.45 -2.98
N ALA A 144 1.23 12.92 -4.16
CA ALA A 144 0.13 12.02 -4.42
C ALA A 144 0.43 10.62 -3.84
N PHE A 145 -0.55 10.03 -3.17
CA PHE A 145 -0.52 8.65 -2.71
C PHE A 145 -1.81 7.97 -3.15
N HIS A 146 -1.74 7.09 -4.13
CA HIS A 146 -2.93 6.62 -4.82
C HIS A 146 -2.80 5.20 -5.37
N CYS A 147 -3.95 4.60 -5.69
CA CYS A 147 -4.00 3.39 -6.49
C CYS A 147 -3.63 3.73 -7.94
N HIS A 148 -2.72 2.97 -8.54
CA HIS A 148 -2.28 3.17 -9.92
C HIS A 148 -3.24 2.58 -10.98
N LEU A 149 -4.29 1.89 -10.57
CA LEU A 149 -5.46 1.64 -11.42
C LEU A 149 -6.25 2.94 -11.51
N LEU A 150 -6.22 3.58 -12.68
CA LEU A 150 -6.70 4.95 -12.87
C LEU A 150 -8.17 5.13 -12.53
N TYR A 151 -9.02 4.14 -12.80
CA TYR A 151 -10.44 4.18 -12.43
C TYR A 151 -10.64 4.15 -10.90
N HIS A 152 -9.83 3.38 -10.17
CA HIS A 152 -9.89 3.37 -8.70
C HIS A 152 -9.40 4.70 -8.12
N MET A 153 -8.33 5.24 -8.68
CA MET A 153 -7.81 6.57 -8.31
C MET A 153 -8.88 7.66 -8.53
N ALA A 154 -9.46 7.71 -9.73
CA ALA A 154 -10.47 8.70 -10.09
C ALA A 154 -11.76 8.58 -9.27
N ALA A 155 -12.13 7.35 -8.87
CA ALA A 155 -13.28 7.08 -8.02
C ALA A 155 -13.03 7.31 -6.51
N GLY A 156 -11.79 7.75 -6.12
CA GLY A 156 -11.50 8.25 -4.78
C GLY A 156 -10.39 7.57 -3.99
N MET A 157 -9.73 6.51 -4.52
CA MET A 157 -8.60 5.86 -3.83
C MET A 157 -7.31 6.67 -3.99
N PHE A 158 -7.31 7.79 -3.32
CA PHE A 158 -6.25 8.79 -3.34
C PHE A 158 -6.13 9.46 -1.97
N ARG A 159 -4.92 9.78 -1.56
CA ARG A 159 -4.61 10.59 -0.39
C ARG A 159 -3.47 11.55 -0.74
N GLU A 160 -3.50 12.73 -0.18
CA GLU A 160 -2.35 13.61 -0.21
C GLU A 160 -1.42 13.31 0.96
N VAL A 161 -0.12 13.34 0.70
CA VAL A 161 0.94 13.28 1.71
C VAL A 161 1.66 14.63 1.72
N VAL A 162 1.82 15.21 2.89
CA VAL A 162 2.55 16.46 3.09
C VAL A 162 3.78 16.18 3.92
N VAL A 163 4.96 16.51 3.39
CA VAL A 163 6.24 16.47 4.11
C VAL A 163 6.64 17.90 4.44
N ALA A 164 6.49 18.29 5.71
CA ALA A 164 6.74 19.64 6.19
C ALA A 164 7.18 19.68 7.68
#